data_7743b286f382e25ac2114e66fc082f13
#
_entry.id   7743b286f382e25ac2114e66fc082f13
#
_cell.length_a   1.000
_cell.length_b   1.000
_cell.length_c   1.000
_cell.angle_alpha   90.00
_cell.angle_beta   90.00
_cell.angle_gamma   90.00
#
_symmetry.space_group_name_H-M   'P 1'
#
loop_
_entity.id
_entity.type
_entity.pdbx_description
1 polymer ?
#
loop_
_entity_poly.entity_id
_entity_poly.type
_entity_poly.pdbx_seq_one_letter_code
_entity_poly.pdbx_strand_id
1 'polypeptide(L)'
;MKKLFLIGVALVLALSMSAQKQMLTSAWSYLKDGYLDDAKKAIDKAEVNPQTAESYKTFWFKGNIYLALSTTKVKKYQALCDNCIDVAYDSYMKALKLNFVKPEHKDIDFTTQMGLMKFVSVLQEGNEAYFESTEALMEILGEKFPTMSKVYKAKGEEAWRANDFESAYNQWSRASGIPSFAGIDTTIYYYTSLAAMRCKKYDEAIEICDMLIKMGYGMDNKERISVYQNLSMALKETGDTARMLKVLEEGINKFPNDNYPLVIETFNYYVGSGNSEKAKEYINMAMQNDPNNAQFLVIRGTLSQEMKDTKAAETDFNKALEIDPNNYDAIYGLGALYINTAADTLEWAEKNVPPTDFTTFEKYQEIAKENQTKALPHLEKALTIKPNDLQVLQILKELYYKTGKYEESQQMGARIKELTE
;
A
#
# COMPACT_ATOMS: atom_id res chain seq x y z
N MET A 1 -22.11 72.75 10.58
CA MET A 1 -20.88 71.90 10.75
C MET A 1 -21.16 70.40 10.70
N LYS A 2 -22.11 69.86 11.49
CA LYS A 2 -22.40 68.38 11.49
C LYS A 2 -22.87 67.81 10.11
N LYS A 3 -23.70 68.59 9.34
CA LYS A 3 -24.18 68.15 8.00
C LYS A 3 -23.07 68.14 6.94
N LEU A 4 -22.12 69.09 6.98
CA LEU A 4 -20.96 69.09 6.09
C LEU A 4 -19.97 67.98 6.39
N PHE A 5 -19.83 67.63 7.69
CA PHE A 5 -18.98 66.50 8.11
C PHE A 5 -19.55 65.17 7.66
N LEU A 6 -20.88 64.98 7.77
CA LEU A 6 -21.58 63.78 7.28
C LEU A 6 -21.52 63.65 5.75
N ILE A 7 -21.62 64.75 5.00
CA ILE A 7 -21.50 64.77 3.53
C ILE A 7 -20.05 64.45 3.13
N GLY A 8 -19.05 65.00 3.86
CA GLY A 8 -17.62 64.69 3.63
C GLY A 8 -17.29 63.23 3.89
N VAL A 9 -17.80 62.67 4.97
CA VAL A 9 -17.64 61.22 5.31
C VAL A 9 -18.38 60.36 4.29
N ALA A 10 -19.58 60.71 3.85
CA ALA A 10 -20.29 59.95 2.81
C ALA A 10 -19.59 60.02 1.44
N LEU A 11 -18.98 61.16 1.08
CA LEU A 11 -18.21 61.29 -0.17
C LEU A 11 -16.88 60.50 -0.11
N VAL A 12 -16.21 60.50 1.02
CA VAL A 12 -14.98 59.68 1.23
C VAL A 12 -15.33 58.21 1.18
N LEU A 13 -16.44 57.78 1.79
CA LEU A 13 -16.93 56.39 1.71
C LEU A 13 -17.34 56.03 0.28
N ALA A 14 -18.02 56.90 -0.45
CA ALA A 14 -18.42 56.67 -1.85
C ALA A 14 -17.21 56.60 -2.80
N LEU A 15 -16.22 57.44 -2.63
CA LEU A 15 -14.97 57.40 -3.38
C LEU A 15 -14.14 56.18 -3.07
N SER A 16 -14.12 55.74 -1.81
CA SER A 16 -13.47 54.47 -1.40
C SER A 16 -14.18 53.25 -2.00
N MET A 17 -15.52 53.24 -2.02
CA MET A 17 -16.33 52.19 -2.65
C MET A 17 -16.11 52.08 -4.18
N SER A 18 -15.96 53.24 -4.86
CA SER A 18 -15.65 53.28 -6.29
C SER A 18 -14.24 52.77 -6.61
N ALA A 19 -13.23 53.21 -5.84
CA ALA A 19 -11.84 52.82 -6.03
C ALA A 19 -11.60 51.31 -5.80
N GLN A 20 -12.42 50.67 -4.99
CA GLN A 20 -12.24 49.29 -4.56
C GLN A 20 -12.90 48.26 -5.49
N LYS A 21 -14.09 48.58 -6.05
CA LYS A 21 -14.62 47.83 -7.20
C LYS A 21 -13.67 47.92 -8.40
N GLN A 22 -12.94 49.03 -8.50
CA GLN A 22 -11.93 49.26 -9.53
C GLN A 22 -10.74 48.31 -9.40
N MET A 23 -10.28 47.92 -8.16
CA MET A 23 -9.18 46.95 -7.97
C MET A 23 -9.53 45.57 -8.51
N LEU A 24 -10.75 45.08 -8.23
CA LEU A 24 -11.20 43.78 -8.72
C LEU A 24 -11.35 43.78 -10.26
N THR A 25 -11.90 44.86 -10.80
CA THR A 25 -12.00 45.05 -12.26
C THR A 25 -10.63 45.14 -12.91
N SER A 26 -9.66 45.86 -12.27
CA SER A 26 -8.30 45.96 -12.76
C SER A 26 -7.58 44.64 -12.73
N ALA A 27 -7.75 43.83 -11.65
CA ALA A 27 -7.14 42.48 -11.56
C ALA A 27 -7.62 41.57 -12.72
N TRP A 28 -8.90 41.64 -13.03
CA TRP A 28 -9.50 40.90 -14.15
C TRP A 28 -9.00 41.38 -15.52
N SER A 29 -8.90 42.72 -15.72
CA SER A 29 -8.36 43.28 -16.96
C SER A 29 -6.91 42.88 -17.16
N TYR A 30 -6.06 43.04 -16.15
CA TYR A 30 -4.66 42.62 -16.21
C TYR A 30 -4.48 41.14 -16.52
N LEU A 31 -5.35 40.28 -15.95
CA LEU A 31 -5.33 38.85 -16.28
C LEU A 31 -5.62 38.61 -17.77
N LYS A 32 -6.67 39.27 -18.31
CA LYS A 32 -7.04 39.15 -19.74
C LYS A 32 -5.95 39.65 -20.68
N ASP A 33 -5.27 40.73 -20.28
CA ASP A 33 -4.20 41.35 -21.05
C ASP A 33 -2.84 40.61 -20.86
N GLY A 34 -2.78 39.59 -20.00
CA GLY A 34 -1.58 38.77 -19.75
C GLY A 34 -0.54 39.42 -18.83
N TYR A 35 -0.89 40.53 -18.13
CA TYR A 35 -0.04 41.19 -17.15
C TYR A 35 -0.21 40.56 -15.76
N LEU A 36 0.39 39.31 -15.60
CA LEU A 36 0.13 38.49 -14.41
C LEU A 36 0.73 39.07 -13.11
N ASP A 37 1.79 39.85 -13.20
CA ASP A 37 2.40 40.56 -12.06
C ASP A 37 1.47 41.66 -11.50
N ASP A 38 0.85 42.44 -12.38
CA ASP A 38 -0.08 43.49 -11.96
C ASP A 38 -1.43 42.91 -11.55
N ALA A 39 -1.89 41.84 -12.24
CA ALA A 39 -3.06 41.08 -11.84
C ALA A 39 -2.94 40.54 -10.41
N LYS A 40 -1.77 39.92 -10.08
CA LYS A 40 -1.49 39.44 -8.74
C LYS A 40 -1.49 40.54 -7.70
N LYS A 41 -0.80 41.65 -7.93
CA LYS A 41 -0.77 42.80 -7.01
C LYS A 41 -2.19 43.36 -6.74
N ALA A 42 -3.01 43.46 -7.78
CA ALA A 42 -4.37 44.00 -7.67
C ALA A 42 -5.29 43.04 -6.89
N ILE A 43 -5.24 41.73 -7.15
CA ILE A 43 -6.10 40.76 -6.48
C ILE A 43 -5.70 40.55 -5.01
N ASP A 44 -4.40 40.54 -4.68
CA ASP A 44 -3.95 40.40 -3.31
C ASP A 44 -4.36 41.58 -2.44
N LYS A 45 -4.47 42.80 -3.03
CA LYS A 45 -5.05 43.97 -2.38
C LYS A 45 -6.55 43.85 -2.21
N ALA A 46 -7.26 43.28 -3.20
CA ALA A 46 -8.72 43.10 -3.12
C ALA A 46 -9.10 42.06 -2.05
N GLU A 47 -8.28 41.04 -1.82
CA GLU A 47 -8.53 39.99 -0.83
C GLU A 47 -8.55 40.51 0.60
N VAL A 48 -7.69 41.48 0.94
CA VAL A 48 -7.58 42.01 2.30
C VAL A 48 -8.52 43.22 2.53
N ASN A 49 -9.24 43.64 1.52
CA ASN A 49 -10.14 44.77 1.60
C ASN A 49 -11.49 44.35 2.19
N PRO A 50 -11.99 44.97 3.29
CA PRO A 50 -13.23 44.59 3.97
C PRO A 50 -14.48 44.52 3.06
N GLN A 51 -14.49 45.22 1.94
CA GLN A 51 -15.65 45.26 1.03
C GLN A 51 -15.61 44.13 -0.02
N THR A 52 -14.45 43.55 -0.28
CA THR A 52 -14.25 42.52 -1.30
C THR A 52 -13.75 41.19 -0.69
N ALA A 53 -13.31 41.20 0.55
CA ALA A 53 -12.77 40.02 1.25
C ALA A 53 -13.74 38.84 1.39
N GLU A 54 -15.06 39.13 1.39
CA GLU A 54 -16.12 38.12 1.49
C GLU A 54 -16.91 37.96 0.17
N SER A 55 -16.35 38.41 -0.95
CA SER A 55 -16.99 38.25 -2.26
C SER A 55 -16.47 37.00 -2.99
N TYR A 56 -17.36 36.14 -3.48
CA TYR A 56 -16.99 35.01 -4.34
C TYR A 56 -16.16 35.46 -5.55
N LYS A 57 -16.43 36.64 -6.13
CA LYS A 57 -15.69 37.17 -7.28
C LYS A 57 -14.21 37.39 -6.99
N THR A 58 -13.88 37.83 -5.77
CA THR A 58 -12.49 38.03 -5.36
C THR A 58 -11.73 36.74 -5.44
N PHE A 59 -12.29 35.69 -4.88
CA PHE A 59 -11.63 34.39 -4.85
C PHE A 59 -11.71 33.64 -6.19
N TRP A 60 -12.76 33.81 -6.96
CA TRP A 60 -12.84 33.32 -8.34
C TRP A 60 -11.73 33.94 -9.21
N PHE A 61 -11.57 35.25 -9.19
CA PHE A 61 -10.53 35.94 -9.96
C PHE A 61 -9.12 35.62 -9.41
N LYS A 62 -8.96 35.50 -8.08
CA LYS A 62 -7.71 35.09 -7.46
C LYS A 62 -7.33 33.69 -7.93
N GLY A 63 -8.27 32.77 -7.93
CA GLY A 63 -8.06 31.42 -8.46
C GLY A 63 -7.58 31.44 -9.92
N ASN A 64 -8.25 32.23 -10.79
CA ASN A 64 -7.88 32.36 -12.19
C ASN A 64 -6.47 32.94 -12.39
N ILE A 65 -6.11 33.97 -11.63
CA ILE A 65 -4.79 34.61 -11.71
C ILE A 65 -3.70 33.64 -11.23
N TYR A 66 -3.88 32.98 -10.09
CA TYR A 66 -2.90 32.07 -9.53
C TYR A 66 -2.78 30.77 -10.33
N LEU A 67 -3.87 30.29 -10.95
CA LEU A 67 -3.79 29.19 -11.90
C LEU A 67 -3.00 29.58 -13.15
N ALA A 68 -3.21 30.79 -13.69
CA ALA A 68 -2.41 31.29 -14.80
C ALA A 68 -0.92 31.40 -14.44
N LEU A 69 -0.59 31.87 -13.23
CA LEU A 69 0.79 31.88 -12.71
C LEU A 69 1.38 30.49 -12.59
N SER A 70 0.61 29.48 -12.16
CA SER A 70 1.08 28.11 -11.98
C SER A 70 1.34 27.37 -13.30
N THR A 71 0.69 27.81 -14.38
CA THR A 71 0.76 27.15 -15.70
C THR A 71 1.57 27.94 -16.73
N THR A 72 2.01 29.18 -16.40
CA THR A 72 2.78 30.01 -17.33
C THR A 72 4.16 29.44 -17.64
N LYS A 73 4.60 29.60 -18.89
CA LYS A 73 5.96 29.29 -19.32
C LYS A 73 6.91 30.50 -19.25
N VAL A 74 6.40 31.67 -18.87
CA VAL A 74 7.18 32.92 -18.81
C VAL A 74 7.94 32.99 -17.50
N LYS A 75 9.28 32.87 -17.56
CA LYS A 75 10.16 32.80 -16.38
C LYS A 75 9.93 33.91 -15.34
N LYS A 76 9.72 35.16 -15.78
CA LYS A 76 9.47 36.28 -14.86
C LYS A 76 8.21 36.07 -14.00
N TYR A 77 7.21 35.38 -14.52
CA TYR A 77 5.97 35.10 -13.79
C TYR A 77 6.06 33.84 -12.93
N GLN A 78 6.87 32.85 -13.32
CA GLN A 78 7.14 31.66 -12.50
C GLN A 78 7.77 32.01 -11.14
N ALA A 79 8.59 33.07 -11.13
CA ALA A 79 9.26 33.54 -9.90
C ALA A 79 8.32 34.31 -8.94
N LEU A 80 7.07 34.56 -9.30
CA LEU A 80 6.15 35.34 -8.46
C LEU A 80 5.50 34.52 -7.33
N CYS A 81 5.58 33.19 -7.40
CA CYS A 81 4.90 32.34 -6.44
C CYS A 81 5.30 30.87 -6.62
N ASP A 82 5.81 30.24 -5.57
CA ASP A 82 6.26 28.84 -5.60
C ASP A 82 5.10 27.84 -5.50
N ASN A 83 4.04 28.21 -4.79
CA ASN A 83 2.85 27.37 -4.55
C ASN A 83 1.58 27.92 -5.21
N CYS A 84 1.69 28.54 -6.37
CA CYS A 84 0.58 29.19 -7.05
C CYS A 84 -0.63 28.29 -7.25
N ILE A 85 -0.43 27.01 -7.54
CA ILE A 85 -1.54 26.10 -7.77
C ILE A 85 -2.34 25.83 -6.51
N ASP A 86 -1.69 25.74 -5.34
CA ASP A 86 -2.39 25.55 -4.07
C ASP A 86 -3.19 26.79 -3.68
N VAL A 87 -2.61 27.99 -3.90
CA VAL A 87 -3.33 29.24 -3.70
C VAL A 87 -4.54 29.34 -4.64
N ALA A 88 -4.42 28.88 -5.89
CA ALA A 88 -5.54 28.81 -6.82
C ALA A 88 -6.63 27.86 -6.33
N TYR A 89 -6.24 26.65 -5.86
CA TYR A 89 -7.15 25.67 -5.31
C TYR A 89 -7.95 26.23 -4.12
N ASP A 90 -7.25 26.72 -3.11
CA ASP A 90 -7.89 27.28 -1.90
C ASP A 90 -8.80 28.47 -2.25
N SER A 91 -8.40 29.27 -3.23
CA SER A 91 -9.21 30.39 -3.73
C SER A 91 -10.49 29.90 -4.41
N TYR A 92 -10.43 28.89 -5.27
CA TYR A 92 -11.64 28.34 -5.89
C TYR A 92 -12.55 27.66 -4.87
N MET A 93 -12.01 26.93 -3.89
CA MET A 93 -12.82 26.34 -2.82
C MET A 93 -13.53 27.42 -2.00
N LYS A 94 -12.84 28.53 -1.67
CA LYS A 94 -13.47 29.68 -1.01
C LYS A 94 -14.49 30.39 -1.91
N ALA A 95 -14.21 30.51 -3.21
CA ALA A 95 -15.15 31.08 -4.17
C ALA A 95 -16.45 30.26 -4.24
N LEU A 96 -16.36 28.93 -4.33
CA LEU A 96 -17.54 28.04 -4.33
C LEU A 96 -18.34 28.16 -3.05
N LYS A 97 -17.69 28.19 -1.90
CA LYS A 97 -18.35 28.38 -0.60
C LYS A 97 -19.08 29.70 -0.50
N LEU A 98 -18.46 30.80 -0.93
CA LEU A 98 -19.04 32.13 -0.91
C LEU A 98 -20.10 32.33 -1.99
N ASN A 99 -20.10 31.55 -3.05
CA ASN A 99 -21.06 31.59 -4.14
C ASN A 99 -22.43 31.01 -3.75
N PHE A 100 -22.56 30.28 -2.65
CA PHE A 100 -23.86 29.82 -2.17
C PHE A 100 -24.69 30.98 -1.62
N VAL A 101 -25.95 31.06 -2.03
CA VAL A 101 -26.91 32.02 -1.49
C VAL A 101 -27.42 31.58 -0.11
N LYS A 102 -27.74 30.26 0.05
CA LYS A 102 -28.27 29.72 1.30
C LYS A 102 -27.17 29.54 2.33
N PRO A 103 -27.34 30.07 3.58
CA PRO A 103 -26.34 29.94 4.63
C PRO A 103 -25.99 28.49 4.97
N GLU A 104 -26.97 27.57 4.97
CA GLU A 104 -26.81 26.16 5.27
C GLU A 104 -25.86 25.44 4.31
N HIS A 105 -25.67 25.95 3.10
CA HIS A 105 -24.74 25.37 2.12
C HIS A 105 -23.31 25.93 2.28
N LYS A 106 -23.17 27.10 2.93
CA LYS A 106 -21.84 27.68 3.20
C LYS A 106 -21.01 26.90 4.20
N ASP A 107 -21.65 26.01 4.97
CA ASP A 107 -20.99 25.13 5.95
C ASP A 107 -20.54 23.79 5.36
N ILE A 108 -20.69 23.58 4.04
CA ILE A 108 -20.18 22.38 3.38
C ILE A 108 -18.65 22.40 3.46
N ASP A 109 -18.11 21.33 4.07
CA ASP A 109 -16.66 21.12 4.16
C ASP A 109 -16.17 20.35 2.92
N PHE A 110 -15.64 21.08 1.96
CA PHE A 110 -15.11 20.52 0.71
C PHE A 110 -13.81 19.71 0.91
N THR A 111 -13.22 19.72 2.10
CA THR A 111 -12.00 18.94 2.39
C THR A 111 -12.32 17.51 2.77
N THR A 112 -13.58 17.19 3.07
CA THR A 112 -14.05 15.87 3.45
C THR A 112 -14.85 15.21 2.34
N GLN A 113 -14.78 13.87 2.26
CA GLN A 113 -15.59 13.10 1.32
C GLN A 113 -17.09 13.32 1.54
N MET A 114 -17.53 13.39 2.78
CA MET A 114 -18.93 13.66 3.12
C MET A 114 -19.39 15.03 2.65
N GLY A 115 -18.55 16.06 2.80
CA GLY A 115 -18.81 17.39 2.30
C GLY A 115 -18.90 17.44 0.77
N LEU A 116 -18.01 16.74 0.07
CA LEU A 116 -18.06 16.61 -1.39
C LEU A 116 -19.34 15.91 -1.86
N MET A 117 -19.77 14.84 -1.19
CA MET A 117 -21.03 14.15 -1.48
C MET A 117 -22.24 15.06 -1.24
N LYS A 118 -22.25 15.84 -0.15
CA LYS A 118 -23.29 16.84 0.14
C LYS A 118 -23.31 17.92 -0.95
N PHE A 119 -22.16 18.40 -1.40
CA PHE A 119 -22.05 19.35 -2.48
C PHE A 119 -22.65 18.82 -3.79
N VAL A 120 -22.27 17.59 -4.18
CA VAL A 120 -22.84 16.93 -5.37
C VAL A 120 -24.37 16.77 -5.25
N SER A 121 -24.89 16.44 -4.07
CA SER A 121 -26.32 16.37 -3.81
C SER A 121 -27.02 17.72 -4.04
N VAL A 122 -26.44 18.83 -3.54
CA VAL A 122 -26.96 20.17 -3.76
C VAL A 122 -26.97 20.56 -5.24
N LEU A 123 -25.92 20.16 -5.99
CA LEU A 123 -25.88 20.39 -7.45
C LEU A 123 -26.97 19.61 -8.20
N GLN A 124 -27.28 18.39 -7.74
CA GLN A 124 -28.32 17.55 -8.36
C GLN A 124 -29.75 18.04 -8.10
N GLU A 125 -29.96 18.84 -7.05
CA GLU A 125 -31.27 19.49 -6.80
C GLU A 125 -31.68 20.48 -7.90
N GLY A 126 -30.75 20.88 -8.78
CA GLY A 126 -31.02 21.55 -10.04
C GLY A 126 -31.63 22.94 -9.92
N ASN A 127 -31.51 23.60 -8.78
CA ASN A 127 -32.13 24.91 -8.55
C ASN A 127 -31.06 26.02 -8.62
N GLU A 128 -31.03 26.74 -9.75
CA GLU A 128 -30.09 27.85 -10.01
C GLU A 128 -30.13 28.96 -8.95
N ALA A 129 -31.22 29.08 -8.18
CA ALA A 129 -31.38 30.07 -7.11
C ALA A 129 -30.44 29.82 -5.89
N TYR A 130 -29.67 28.75 -5.88
CA TYR A 130 -28.73 28.45 -4.78
C TYR A 130 -27.36 29.13 -4.93
N PHE A 131 -27.06 29.72 -6.09
CA PHE A 131 -25.74 30.31 -6.37
C PHE A 131 -25.91 31.79 -6.80
N GLU A 132 -24.97 32.65 -6.37
CA GLU A 132 -24.90 34.02 -6.84
C GLU A 132 -24.46 34.11 -8.32
N SER A 133 -23.66 33.15 -8.77
CA SER A 133 -23.17 33.06 -10.14
C SER A 133 -23.03 31.62 -10.60
N THR A 134 -23.90 31.18 -11.48
CA THR A 134 -23.81 29.91 -12.19
C THR A 134 -22.60 29.88 -13.13
N GLU A 135 -22.24 31.03 -13.72
CA GLU A 135 -21.07 31.16 -14.60
C GLU A 135 -19.78 30.80 -13.84
N ALA A 136 -19.55 31.40 -12.65
CA ALA A 136 -18.38 31.09 -11.82
C ALA A 136 -18.35 29.60 -11.40
N LEU A 137 -19.50 29.03 -11.04
CA LEU A 137 -19.64 27.63 -10.70
C LEU A 137 -19.22 26.74 -11.87
N MET A 138 -19.79 26.95 -13.05
CA MET A 138 -19.54 26.17 -14.24
C MET A 138 -18.10 26.28 -14.72
N GLU A 139 -17.53 27.50 -14.69
CA GLU A 139 -16.13 27.72 -15.04
C GLU A 139 -15.19 26.95 -14.08
N ILE A 140 -15.40 27.06 -12.76
CA ILE A 140 -14.55 26.40 -11.76
C ILE A 140 -14.64 24.89 -11.90
N LEU A 141 -15.83 24.31 -11.88
CA LEU A 141 -16.04 22.86 -11.89
C LEU A 141 -15.79 22.23 -13.26
N GLY A 142 -16.19 22.92 -14.35
CA GLY A 142 -16.12 22.36 -15.70
C GLY A 142 -14.79 22.59 -16.41
N GLU A 143 -14.02 23.60 -16.01
CA GLU A 143 -12.81 24.00 -16.73
C GLU A 143 -11.57 24.08 -15.83
N LYS A 144 -11.65 24.80 -14.71
CA LYS A 144 -10.47 25.08 -13.88
C LYS A 144 -10.06 23.86 -13.06
N PHE A 145 -10.99 23.18 -12.43
CA PHE A 145 -10.70 21.97 -11.66
C PHE A 145 -10.14 20.82 -12.51
N PRO A 146 -10.68 20.48 -13.70
CA PRO A 146 -10.04 19.54 -14.60
C PRO A 146 -8.60 19.93 -14.98
N THR A 147 -8.35 21.22 -15.20
CA THR A 147 -7.00 21.73 -15.48
C THR A 147 -6.07 21.54 -14.29
N MET A 148 -6.52 21.88 -13.10
CA MET A 148 -5.75 21.73 -11.86
C MET A 148 -5.46 20.25 -11.55
N SER A 149 -6.46 19.38 -11.71
CA SER A 149 -6.30 17.94 -11.53
C SER A 149 -5.16 17.40 -12.41
N LYS A 150 -5.09 17.82 -13.68
CA LYS A 150 -3.98 17.42 -14.57
C LYS A 150 -2.63 17.90 -14.05
N VAL A 151 -2.54 19.15 -13.56
CA VAL A 151 -1.28 19.70 -13.02
C VAL A 151 -0.86 18.96 -11.75
N TYR A 152 -1.77 18.72 -10.80
CA TYR A 152 -1.48 17.97 -9.59
C TYR A 152 -1.06 16.52 -9.89
N LYS A 153 -1.74 15.86 -10.82
CA LYS A 153 -1.35 14.51 -11.27
C LYS A 153 0.08 14.49 -11.81
N ALA A 154 0.40 15.41 -12.72
CA ALA A 154 1.73 15.50 -13.31
C ALA A 154 2.83 15.78 -12.27
N LYS A 155 2.58 16.69 -11.33
CA LYS A 155 3.52 16.96 -10.22
C LYS A 155 3.68 15.76 -9.31
N GLY A 156 2.60 15.03 -9.01
CA GLY A 156 2.66 13.80 -8.22
C GLY A 156 3.47 12.71 -8.91
N GLU A 157 3.31 12.53 -10.23
CA GLU A 157 4.11 11.60 -11.03
C GLU A 157 5.60 11.98 -11.05
N GLU A 158 5.92 13.26 -11.18
CA GLU A 158 7.29 13.77 -11.13
C GLU A 158 7.94 13.48 -9.77
N ALA A 159 7.24 13.80 -8.68
CA ALA A 159 7.67 13.54 -7.31
C ALA A 159 7.86 12.03 -7.06
N TRP A 160 6.93 11.20 -7.53
CA TRP A 160 7.04 9.74 -7.43
C TRP A 160 8.28 9.20 -8.12
N ARG A 161 8.56 9.65 -9.36
CA ARG A 161 9.77 9.25 -10.10
C ARG A 161 11.06 9.71 -9.42
N ALA A 162 11.01 10.82 -8.69
CA ALA A 162 12.11 11.34 -7.88
C ALA A 162 12.25 10.62 -6.52
N ASN A 163 11.39 9.66 -6.20
CA ASN A 163 11.25 9.00 -4.89
C ASN A 163 10.86 9.96 -3.74
N ASP A 164 10.33 11.12 -4.07
CA ASP A 164 9.73 12.04 -3.10
C ASP A 164 8.26 11.66 -2.88
N PHE A 165 8.07 10.60 -2.09
CA PHE A 165 6.73 10.02 -1.87
C PHE A 165 5.80 10.93 -1.07
N GLU A 166 6.35 11.77 -0.19
CA GLU A 166 5.56 12.75 0.58
C GLU A 166 4.96 13.81 -0.36
N SER A 167 5.77 14.38 -1.25
CA SER A 167 5.28 15.31 -2.27
C SER A 167 4.29 14.63 -3.21
N ALA A 168 4.55 13.38 -3.64
CA ALA A 168 3.63 12.63 -4.48
C ALA A 168 2.27 12.43 -3.80
N TYR A 169 2.28 12.01 -2.52
CA TYR A 169 1.07 11.87 -1.72
C TYR A 169 0.29 13.19 -1.65
N ASN A 170 0.96 14.28 -1.30
CA ASN A 170 0.32 15.59 -1.15
C ASN A 170 -0.31 16.06 -2.47
N GLN A 171 0.40 15.90 -3.60
CA GLN A 171 -0.10 16.31 -4.92
C GLN A 171 -1.28 15.44 -5.37
N TRP A 172 -1.20 14.12 -5.21
CA TRP A 172 -2.29 13.22 -5.60
C TRP A 172 -3.50 13.32 -4.67
N SER A 173 -3.31 13.56 -3.36
CA SER A 173 -4.40 13.87 -2.43
C SER A 173 -5.14 15.14 -2.81
N ARG A 174 -4.42 16.19 -3.26
CA ARG A 174 -5.05 17.40 -3.82
C ARG A 174 -5.84 17.06 -5.08
N ALA A 175 -5.27 16.27 -5.99
CA ALA A 175 -5.97 15.88 -7.22
C ALA A 175 -7.24 15.07 -6.94
N SER A 176 -7.21 14.13 -5.98
CA SER A 176 -8.36 13.29 -5.61
C SER A 176 -9.46 14.07 -4.90
N GLY A 177 -9.11 15.14 -4.17
CA GLY A 177 -10.05 16.03 -3.49
C GLY A 177 -10.71 17.09 -4.41
N ILE A 178 -10.39 17.11 -5.71
CA ILE A 178 -11.00 18.07 -6.65
C ILE A 178 -12.39 17.58 -7.07
N PRO A 179 -13.47 18.33 -6.79
CA PRO A 179 -14.80 18.01 -7.28
C PRO A 179 -14.85 18.00 -8.82
N SER A 180 -15.50 17.00 -9.40
CA SER A 180 -15.62 16.87 -10.85
C SER A 180 -17.02 16.43 -11.27
N PHE A 181 -17.56 17.05 -12.33
CA PHE A 181 -18.79 16.58 -12.97
C PHE A 181 -18.61 15.24 -13.70
N ALA A 182 -17.37 14.89 -14.06
CA ALA A 182 -17.05 13.62 -14.74
C ALA A 182 -17.08 12.41 -13.78
N GLY A 183 -17.36 12.64 -12.50
CA GLY A 183 -17.33 11.61 -11.47
C GLY A 183 -15.98 11.50 -10.78
N ILE A 184 -15.84 10.46 -9.98
CA ILE A 184 -14.63 10.21 -9.16
C ILE A 184 -13.57 9.52 -10.03
N ASP A 185 -12.38 10.10 -10.10
CA ASP A 185 -11.22 9.46 -10.73
C ASP A 185 -10.58 8.45 -9.78
N THR A 186 -11.06 7.23 -9.82
CA THR A 186 -10.58 6.14 -8.95
C THR A 186 -9.11 5.80 -9.15
N THR A 187 -8.54 6.08 -10.32
CA THR A 187 -7.12 5.84 -10.61
C THR A 187 -6.22 6.73 -9.76
N ILE A 188 -6.59 8.00 -9.56
CA ILE A 188 -5.80 8.89 -8.71
C ILE A 188 -5.87 8.50 -7.23
N TYR A 189 -7.03 8.00 -6.77
CA TYR A 189 -7.13 7.43 -5.42
C TYR A 189 -6.23 6.23 -5.23
N TYR A 190 -6.13 5.35 -6.24
CA TYR A 190 -5.20 4.22 -6.19
C TYR A 190 -3.74 4.68 -6.06
N TYR A 191 -3.29 5.64 -6.87
CA TYR A 191 -1.94 6.18 -6.73
C TYR A 191 -1.74 6.91 -5.40
N THR A 192 -2.76 7.60 -4.88
CA THR A 192 -2.71 8.23 -3.56
C THR A 192 -2.51 7.18 -2.46
N SER A 193 -3.21 6.03 -2.54
CA SER A 193 -3.03 4.94 -1.57
C SER A 193 -1.61 4.36 -1.60
N LEU A 194 -1.02 4.20 -2.80
CA LEU A 194 0.37 3.75 -2.93
C LEU A 194 1.37 4.74 -2.30
N ALA A 195 1.16 6.03 -2.52
CA ALA A 195 2.01 7.06 -1.92
C ALA A 195 1.83 7.12 -0.40
N ALA A 196 0.61 7.00 0.11
CA ALA A 196 0.31 6.91 1.54
C ALA A 196 1.07 5.74 2.19
N MET A 197 1.06 4.56 1.57
CA MET A 197 1.83 3.39 2.01
C MET A 197 3.33 3.69 2.11
N ARG A 198 3.90 4.37 1.10
CA ARG A 198 5.32 4.75 1.09
C ARG A 198 5.68 5.77 2.17
N CYS A 199 4.75 6.64 2.52
CA CYS A 199 4.89 7.64 3.59
C CYS A 199 4.51 7.11 4.98
N LYS A 200 4.15 5.82 5.09
CA LYS A 200 3.65 5.18 6.33
C LYS A 200 2.36 5.82 6.88
N LYS A 201 1.58 6.43 6.01
CA LYS A 201 0.24 6.96 6.32
C LYS A 201 -0.78 5.82 6.14
N TYR A 202 -0.68 4.83 7.04
CA TYR A 202 -1.41 3.58 6.87
C TYR A 202 -2.91 3.73 7.06
N ASP A 203 -3.37 4.59 7.98
CA ASP A 203 -4.79 4.82 8.21
C ASP A 203 -5.46 5.44 6.96
N GLU A 204 -4.82 6.42 6.33
CA GLU A 204 -5.29 7.03 5.09
C GLU A 204 -5.27 6.02 3.93
N ALA A 205 -4.25 5.16 3.86
CA ALA A 205 -4.19 4.10 2.86
C ALA A 205 -5.34 3.10 3.03
N ILE A 206 -5.69 2.73 4.27
CA ILE A 206 -6.81 1.84 4.60
C ILE A 206 -8.13 2.47 4.13
N GLU A 207 -8.41 3.73 4.49
CA GLU A 207 -9.63 4.43 4.09
C GLU A 207 -9.80 4.48 2.57
N ILE A 208 -8.72 4.80 1.86
CA ILE A 208 -8.73 4.88 0.40
C ILE A 208 -8.94 3.50 -0.23
N CYS A 209 -8.26 2.45 0.25
CA CYS A 209 -8.42 1.09 -0.27
C CYS A 209 -9.84 0.55 -0.03
N ASP A 210 -10.42 0.80 1.14
CA ASP A 210 -11.83 0.44 1.45
C ASP A 210 -12.79 1.11 0.48
N MET A 211 -12.58 2.38 0.20
CA MET A 211 -13.39 3.13 -0.78
C MET A 211 -13.25 2.52 -2.18
N LEU A 212 -12.03 2.23 -2.62
CA LEU A 212 -11.76 1.62 -3.93
C LEU A 212 -12.43 0.25 -4.08
N ILE A 213 -12.40 -0.58 -3.04
CA ILE A 213 -13.08 -1.89 -3.03
C ILE A 213 -14.60 -1.71 -3.16
N LYS A 214 -15.19 -0.78 -2.39
CA LYS A 214 -16.64 -0.48 -2.47
C LYS A 214 -17.06 0.04 -3.84
N MET A 215 -16.21 0.83 -4.49
CA MET A 215 -16.46 1.39 -5.82
C MET A 215 -16.18 0.39 -6.95
N GLY A 216 -15.60 -0.78 -6.65
CA GLY A 216 -15.24 -1.78 -7.65
C GLY A 216 -14.12 -1.32 -8.57
N TYR A 217 -13.14 -0.57 -8.03
CA TYR A 217 -11.98 -0.09 -8.79
C TYR A 217 -11.24 -1.22 -9.50
N GLY A 218 -10.74 -0.90 -10.68
CA GLY A 218 -9.90 -1.75 -11.50
C GLY A 218 -10.62 -2.28 -12.75
N MET A 219 -9.93 -2.18 -13.89
CA MET A 219 -10.42 -2.70 -15.18
C MET A 219 -10.37 -4.22 -15.23
N ASP A 220 -9.35 -4.80 -14.57
CA ASP A 220 -9.12 -6.24 -14.51
C ASP A 220 -8.94 -6.74 -13.08
N ASN A 221 -8.88 -8.05 -12.93
CA ASN A 221 -8.72 -8.68 -11.62
C ASN A 221 -7.35 -8.36 -11.00
N LYS A 222 -6.31 -8.15 -11.79
CA LYS A 222 -4.97 -7.83 -11.30
C LYS A 222 -4.96 -6.49 -10.56
N GLU A 223 -5.57 -5.47 -11.13
CA GLU A 223 -5.71 -4.15 -10.47
C GLU A 223 -6.54 -4.26 -9.19
N ARG A 224 -7.67 -5.00 -9.23
CA ARG A 224 -8.53 -5.21 -8.06
C ARG A 224 -7.79 -5.94 -6.95
N ILE A 225 -7.06 -6.99 -7.27
CA ILE A 225 -6.25 -7.76 -6.32
C ILE A 225 -5.17 -6.88 -5.67
N SER A 226 -4.54 -6.00 -6.45
CA SER A 226 -3.54 -5.06 -5.91
C SER A 226 -4.11 -4.14 -4.82
N VAL A 227 -5.40 -3.77 -4.89
CA VAL A 227 -6.04 -2.99 -3.82
C VAL A 227 -6.20 -3.83 -2.55
N TYR A 228 -6.60 -5.11 -2.66
CA TYR A 228 -6.67 -6.03 -1.52
C TYR A 228 -5.30 -6.24 -0.88
N GLN A 229 -4.23 -6.38 -1.69
CA GLN A 229 -2.85 -6.48 -1.20
C GLN A 229 -2.40 -5.21 -0.46
N ASN A 230 -2.68 -4.03 -1.01
CA ASN A 230 -2.33 -2.77 -0.36
C ASN A 230 -3.07 -2.60 0.97
N LEU A 231 -4.37 -2.97 1.01
CA LEU A 231 -5.17 -2.93 2.22
C LEU A 231 -4.64 -3.91 3.28
N SER A 232 -4.33 -5.14 2.89
CA SER A 232 -3.79 -6.15 3.82
C SER A 232 -2.45 -5.71 4.40
N MET A 233 -1.57 -5.15 3.57
CA MET A 233 -0.28 -4.62 4.01
C MET A 233 -0.44 -3.45 4.98
N ALA A 234 -1.34 -2.50 4.72
CA ALA A 234 -1.60 -1.38 5.62
C ALA A 234 -2.16 -1.86 6.97
N LEU A 235 -3.10 -2.81 6.94
CA LEU A 235 -3.67 -3.42 8.15
C LEU A 235 -2.62 -4.21 8.96
N LYS A 236 -1.67 -4.85 8.29
CA LYS A 236 -0.54 -5.51 8.95
C LYS A 236 0.34 -4.51 9.69
N GLU A 237 0.67 -3.40 9.07
CA GLU A 237 1.51 -2.35 9.64
C GLU A 237 0.84 -1.63 10.83
N THR A 238 -0.49 -1.52 10.83
CA THR A 238 -1.28 -0.98 11.97
C THR A 238 -1.57 -2.02 13.04
N GLY A 239 -1.24 -3.30 12.79
CA GLY A 239 -1.46 -4.40 13.74
C GLY A 239 -2.88 -4.97 13.75
N ASP A 240 -3.76 -4.53 12.85
CA ASP A 240 -5.13 -5.09 12.73
C ASP A 240 -5.13 -6.41 11.94
N THR A 241 -4.49 -7.41 12.55
CA THR A 241 -4.32 -8.75 11.97
C THR A 241 -5.65 -9.43 11.68
N ALA A 242 -6.65 -9.24 12.53
CA ALA A 242 -7.95 -9.89 12.35
C ALA A 242 -8.65 -9.39 11.08
N ARG A 243 -8.62 -8.10 10.85
CA ARG A 243 -9.16 -7.49 9.64
C ARG A 243 -8.33 -7.82 8.40
N MET A 244 -7.00 -7.83 8.53
CA MET A 244 -6.09 -8.24 7.46
C MET A 244 -6.45 -9.62 6.92
N LEU A 245 -6.59 -10.62 7.78
CA LEU A 245 -6.95 -11.99 7.38
C LEU A 245 -8.32 -12.04 6.71
N LYS A 246 -9.29 -11.31 7.22
CA LYS A 246 -10.63 -11.22 6.62
C LYS A 246 -10.58 -10.62 5.22
N VAL A 247 -9.81 -9.58 5.01
CA VAL A 247 -9.62 -8.93 3.69
C VAL A 247 -8.95 -9.87 2.70
N LEU A 248 -7.90 -10.59 3.14
CA LEU A 248 -7.23 -11.59 2.31
C LEU A 248 -8.20 -12.72 1.90
N GLU A 249 -8.96 -13.26 2.85
CA GLU A 249 -9.95 -14.32 2.59
C GLU A 249 -11.05 -13.84 1.62
N GLU A 250 -11.56 -12.61 1.81
CA GLU A 250 -12.53 -12.02 0.88
C GLU A 250 -11.97 -11.93 -0.54
N GLY A 251 -10.75 -11.42 -0.69
CA GLY A 251 -10.09 -11.32 -2.00
C GLY A 251 -9.84 -12.69 -2.64
N ILE A 252 -9.39 -13.68 -1.87
CA ILE A 252 -9.17 -15.06 -2.33
C ILE A 252 -10.47 -15.67 -2.88
N ASN A 253 -11.57 -15.50 -2.16
CA ASN A 253 -12.87 -16.03 -2.57
C ASN A 253 -13.47 -15.29 -3.78
N LYS A 254 -13.23 -13.98 -3.87
CA LYS A 254 -13.75 -13.13 -4.94
C LYS A 254 -13.04 -13.36 -6.28
N PHE A 255 -11.76 -13.74 -6.26
CA PHE A 255 -10.92 -13.91 -7.45
C PHE A 255 -10.32 -15.32 -7.54
N PRO A 256 -11.13 -16.39 -7.62
CA PRO A 256 -10.66 -17.77 -7.48
C PRO A 256 -9.60 -18.20 -8.52
N ASN A 257 -9.58 -17.57 -9.71
CA ASN A 257 -8.62 -17.89 -10.77
C ASN A 257 -7.35 -17.03 -10.75
N ASP A 258 -7.35 -15.93 -10.01
CA ASP A 258 -6.27 -14.94 -10.00
C ASP A 258 -5.74 -14.65 -8.59
N ASN A 259 -6.22 -15.38 -7.59
CA ASN A 259 -5.98 -15.11 -6.15
C ASN A 259 -4.57 -15.46 -5.66
N TYR A 260 -3.73 -16.01 -6.51
CA TYR A 260 -2.40 -16.48 -6.13
C TYR A 260 -1.58 -15.52 -5.25
N PRO A 261 -1.51 -14.20 -5.55
CA PRO A 261 -0.77 -13.27 -4.71
C PRO A 261 -1.31 -13.17 -3.28
N LEU A 262 -2.64 -13.22 -3.10
CA LEU A 262 -3.29 -13.16 -1.79
C LEU A 262 -3.12 -14.48 -1.02
N VAL A 263 -3.16 -15.61 -1.72
CA VAL A 263 -2.88 -16.94 -1.16
C VAL A 263 -1.47 -17.00 -0.59
N ILE A 264 -0.47 -16.52 -1.34
CA ILE A 264 0.93 -16.50 -0.87
C ILE A 264 1.10 -15.56 0.32
N GLU A 265 0.45 -14.42 0.34
CA GLU A 265 0.51 -13.49 1.47
C GLU A 265 -0.08 -14.12 2.74
N THR A 266 -1.23 -14.79 2.61
CA THR A 266 -1.88 -15.51 3.71
C THR A 266 -1.03 -16.69 4.20
N PHE A 267 -0.45 -17.44 3.27
CA PHE A 267 0.50 -18.49 3.57
C PHE A 267 1.69 -17.98 4.40
N ASN A 268 2.34 -16.90 3.94
CA ASN A 268 3.48 -16.32 4.64
C ASN A 268 3.13 -15.86 6.06
N TYR A 269 1.92 -15.32 6.24
CA TYR A 269 1.42 -14.96 7.57
C TYR A 269 1.34 -16.20 8.49
N TYR A 270 0.74 -17.30 8.02
CA TYR A 270 0.57 -18.50 8.86
C TYR A 270 1.89 -19.21 9.14
N VAL A 271 2.86 -19.20 8.22
CA VAL A 271 4.23 -19.64 8.48
C VAL A 271 4.87 -18.78 9.59
N GLY A 272 4.80 -17.46 9.47
CA GLY A 272 5.38 -16.53 10.45
C GLY A 272 4.73 -16.61 11.83
N SER A 273 3.45 -17.02 11.92
CA SER A 273 2.73 -17.23 13.19
C SER A 273 2.88 -18.63 13.77
N GLY A 274 3.62 -19.55 13.11
CA GLY A 274 3.83 -20.93 13.53
C GLY A 274 2.58 -21.83 13.41
N ASN A 275 1.57 -21.40 12.61
CA ASN A 275 0.38 -22.21 12.37
C ASN A 275 0.58 -23.10 11.13
N SER A 276 1.30 -24.21 11.30
CA SER A 276 1.68 -25.12 10.22
C SER A 276 0.47 -25.77 9.54
N GLU A 277 -0.64 -25.97 10.26
CA GLU A 277 -1.87 -26.53 9.69
C GLU A 277 -2.50 -25.58 8.67
N LYS A 278 -2.69 -24.31 9.05
CA LYS A 278 -3.20 -23.28 8.15
C LYS A 278 -2.23 -22.98 7.01
N ALA A 279 -0.94 -22.91 7.28
CA ALA A 279 0.08 -22.77 6.24
C ALA A 279 -0.02 -23.89 5.20
N LYS A 280 -0.22 -25.14 5.63
CA LYS A 280 -0.41 -26.30 4.73
C LYS A 280 -1.68 -26.21 3.88
N GLU A 281 -2.76 -25.62 4.41
CA GLU A 281 -3.99 -25.34 3.65
C GLU A 281 -3.69 -24.38 2.50
N TYR A 282 -3.05 -23.23 2.79
CA TYR A 282 -2.78 -22.20 1.77
C TYR A 282 -1.69 -22.60 0.77
N ILE A 283 -0.68 -23.37 1.18
CA ILE A 283 0.29 -23.88 0.19
C ILE A 283 -0.36 -24.88 -0.77
N ASN A 284 -1.32 -25.69 -0.33
CA ASN A 284 -2.10 -26.55 -1.22
C ASN A 284 -2.91 -25.74 -2.26
N MET A 285 -3.46 -24.58 -1.86
CA MET A 285 -4.13 -23.68 -2.79
C MET A 285 -3.14 -23.07 -3.79
N ALA A 286 -1.95 -22.66 -3.34
CA ALA A 286 -0.91 -22.14 -4.23
C ALA A 286 -0.45 -23.19 -5.26
N MET A 287 -0.33 -24.45 -4.85
CA MET A 287 0.04 -25.57 -5.74
C MET A 287 -1.00 -25.88 -6.82
N GLN A 288 -2.25 -25.42 -6.71
CA GLN A 288 -3.21 -25.54 -7.81
C GLN A 288 -2.82 -24.69 -9.02
N ASN A 289 -2.12 -23.57 -8.77
CA ASN A 289 -1.63 -22.69 -9.85
C ASN A 289 -0.29 -23.16 -10.44
N ASP A 290 0.54 -23.85 -9.65
CA ASP A 290 1.83 -24.38 -10.08
C ASP A 290 2.10 -25.77 -9.45
N PRO A 291 1.48 -26.83 -10.01
CA PRO A 291 1.54 -28.18 -9.43
C PRO A 291 2.94 -28.82 -9.44
N ASN A 292 3.81 -28.33 -10.34
CA ASN A 292 5.17 -28.87 -10.54
C ASN A 292 6.26 -28.00 -9.90
N ASN A 293 5.90 -27.18 -8.91
CA ASN A 293 6.88 -26.38 -8.20
C ASN A 293 7.54 -27.19 -7.10
N ALA A 294 8.79 -27.61 -7.34
CA ALA A 294 9.57 -28.39 -6.38
C ALA A 294 9.67 -27.67 -5.02
N GLN A 295 9.79 -26.33 -5.01
CA GLN A 295 9.89 -25.56 -3.77
C GLN A 295 8.60 -25.61 -2.93
N PHE A 296 7.43 -25.61 -3.55
CA PHE A 296 6.16 -25.79 -2.81
C PHE A 296 6.06 -27.17 -2.18
N LEU A 297 6.51 -28.21 -2.87
CA LEU A 297 6.60 -29.55 -2.31
C LEU A 297 7.55 -29.62 -1.11
N VAL A 298 8.73 -29.00 -1.22
CA VAL A 298 9.69 -28.90 -0.09
C VAL A 298 9.04 -28.20 1.11
N ILE A 299 8.42 -27.05 0.90
CA ILE A 299 7.76 -26.28 1.96
C ILE A 299 6.64 -27.12 2.62
N ARG A 300 5.78 -27.78 1.81
CA ARG A 300 4.71 -28.61 2.34
C ARG A 300 5.24 -29.85 3.10
N GLY A 301 6.33 -30.43 2.61
CA GLY A 301 7.04 -31.51 3.28
C GLY A 301 7.58 -31.06 4.66
N THR A 302 8.18 -29.87 4.73
CA THR A 302 8.66 -29.28 5.99
C THR A 302 7.53 -29.03 6.97
N LEU A 303 6.41 -28.44 6.54
CA LEU A 303 5.22 -28.26 7.37
C LEU A 303 4.66 -29.59 7.87
N SER A 304 4.63 -30.62 7.00
CA SER A 304 4.19 -31.96 7.39
C SER A 304 5.12 -32.58 8.44
N GLN A 305 6.43 -32.36 8.33
CA GLN A 305 7.42 -32.79 9.33
C GLN A 305 7.20 -32.09 10.68
N GLU A 306 6.95 -30.78 10.70
CA GLU A 306 6.61 -30.06 11.92
C GLU A 306 5.35 -30.60 12.59
N MET A 307 4.37 -31.00 11.77
CA MET A 307 3.14 -31.65 12.24
C MET A 307 3.33 -33.15 12.61
N LYS A 308 4.54 -33.66 12.53
CA LYS A 308 4.88 -35.09 12.76
C LYS A 308 4.21 -36.06 11.79
N ASP A 309 3.76 -35.60 10.64
CA ASP A 309 3.26 -36.43 9.54
C ASP A 309 4.44 -36.85 8.64
N THR A 310 5.24 -37.77 9.16
CA THR A 310 6.46 -38.26 8.51
C THR A 310 6.21 -38.81 7.10
N LYS A 311 5.06 -39.51 6.91
CA LYS A 311 4.73 -40.11 5.61
C LYS A 311 4.42 -39.07 4.55
N ALA A 312 3.69 -38.02 4.91
CA ALA A 312 3.38 -36.93 3.99
C ALA A 312 4.66 -36.14 3.65
N ALA A 313 5.52 -35.86 4.66
CA ALA A 313 6.79 -35.18 4.46
C ALA A 313 7.70 -35.94 3.50
N GLU A 314 7.87 -37.25 3.71
CA GLU A 314 8.68 -38.13 2.84
C GLU A 314 8.16 -38.14 1.41
N THR A 315 6.83 -38.21 1.23
CA THR A 315 6.18 -38.18 -0.08
C THR A 315 6.46 -36.88 -0.83
N ASP A 316 6.37 -35.76 -0.14
CA ASP A 316 6.57 -34.45 -0.76
C ASP A 316 8.03 -34.19 -1.10
N PHE A 317 8.98 -34.52 -0.22
CA PHE A 317 10.40 -34.41 -0.53
C PHE A 317 10.83 -35.30 -1.70
N ASN A 318 10.31 -36.52 -1.77
CA ASN A 318 10.60 -37.41 -2.89
C ASN A 318 10.05 -36.88 -4.21
N LYS A 319 8.80 -36.36 -4.23
CA LYS A 319 8.24 -35.70 -5.41
C LYS A 319 9.04 -34.46 -5.83
N ALA A 320 9.54 -33.69 -4.86
CA ALA A 320 10.42 -32.56 -5.18
C ALA A 320 11.69 -33.02 -5.90
N LEU A 321 12.25 -34.17 -5.49
CA LEU A 321 13.44 -34.78 -6.11
C LEU A 321 13.16 -35.45 -7.47
N GLU A 322 11.92 -35.85 -7.75
CA GLU A 322 11.49 -36.28 -9.09
C GLU A 322 11.53 -35.11 -10.07
N ILE A 323 11.20 -33.88 -9.62
CA ILE A 323 11.21 -32.66 -10.43
C ILE A 323 12.63 -32.10 -10.55
N ASP A 324 13.32 -31.95 -9.42
CA ASP A 324 14.70 -31.46 -9.32
C ASP A 324 15.57 -32.43 -8.48
N PRO A 325 16.26 -33.37 -9.13
CA PRO A 325 17.09 -34.39 -8.43
C PRO A 325 18.22 -33.80 -7.59
N ASN A 326 18.58 -32.54 -7.79
CA ASN A 326 19.65 -31.87 -7.04
C ASN A 326 19.10 -30.78 -6.09
N ASN A 327 17.80 -30.76 -5.83
CA ASN A 327 17.20 -29.86 -4.87
C ASN A 327 17.77 -30.09 -3.48
N TYR A 328 18.65 -29.19 -3.04
CA TYR A 328 19.36 -29.32 -1.76
C TYR A 328 18.39 -29.42 -0.58
N ASP A 329 17.33 -28.58 -0.56
CA ASP A 329 16.40 -28.51 0.56
C ASP A 329 15.57 -29.78 0.70
N ALA A 330 15.18 -30.40 -0.42
CA ALA A 330 14.50 -31.69 -0.42
C ALA A 330 15.42 -32.82 0.06
N ILE A 331 16.68 -32.85 -0.40
CA ILE A 331 17.68 -33.84 -0.01
C ILE A 331 17.97 -33.72 1.49
N TYR A 332 18.27 -32.53 1.96
CA TYR A 332 18.50 -32.24 3.37
C TYR A 332 17.26 -32.57 4.21
N GLY A 333 16.07 -32.19 3.71
CA GLY A 333 14.78 -32.47 4.35
C GLY A 333 14.55 -33.96 4.61
N LEU A 334 14.86 -34.85 3.65
CA LEU A 334 14.79 -36.29 3.84
C LEU A 334 15.80 -36.79 4.90
N GLY A 335 17.04 -36.31 4.85
CA GLY A 335 18.03 -36.62 5.85
C GLY A 335 17.59 -36.24 7.27
N ALA A 336 17.13 -35.01 7.43
CA ALA A 336 16.62 -34.49 8.70
C ALA A 336 15.35 -35.23 9.16
N LEU A 337 14.45 -35.58 8.24
CA LEU A 337 13.24 -36.33 8.53
C LEU A 337 13.56 -37.70 9.18
N TYR A 338 14.46 -38.42 8.59
CA TYR A 338 14.85 -39.74 9.12
C TYR A 338 15.60 -39.65 10.46
N ILE A 339 16.42 -38.60 10.66
CA ILE A 339 17.09 -38.38 11.96
C ILE A 339 16.07 -38.05 13.03
N ASN A 340 15.14 -37.13 12.74
CA ASN A 340 14.10 -36.75 13.69
C ASN A 340 13.18 -37.94 14.02
N THR A 341 12.83 -38.74 13.00
CA THR A 341 12.06 -39.99 13.23
C THR A 341 12.81 -40.98 14.16
N ALA A 342 14.14 -41.13 13.98
CA ALA A 342 14.93 -41.95 14.86
C ALA A 342 14.95 -41.39 16.30
N ALA A 343 15.11 -40.10 16.47
CA ALA A 343 15.08 -39.43 17.77
C ALA A 343 13.71 -39.55 18.46
N ASP A 344 12.62 -39.26 17.74
CA ASP A 344 11.26 -39.44 18.26
C ASP A 344 10.96 -40.89 18.66
N THR A 345 11.49 -41.86 17.90
CA THR A 345 11.35 -43.29 18.19
C THR A 345 12.01 -43.66 19.51
N LEU A 346 13.24 -43.20 19.75
CA LEU A 346 13.95 -43.44 21.00
C LEU A 346 13.31 -42.73 22.18
N GLU A 347 12.95 -41.49 22.01
CA GLU A 347 12.26 -40.71 23.05
C GLU A 347 10.94 -41.38 23.46
N TRP A 348 10.17 -41.86 22.47
CA TRP A 348 8.94 -42.60 22.75
C TRP A 348 9.26 -43.90 23.56
N ALA A 349 10.27 -44.65 23.15
CA ALA A 349 10.66 -45.86 23.82
C ALA A 349 11.09 -45.62 25.28
N GLU A 350 11.91 -44.59 25.52
CA GLU A 350 12.36 -44.20 26.87
C GLU A 350 11.17 -43.84 27.79
N LYS A 351 10.12 -43.22 27.25
CA LYS A 351 8.96 -42.79 28.02
C LYS A 351 7.93 -43.89 28.26
N ASN A 352 7.81 -44.87 27.33
CA ASN A 352 6.66 -45.79 27.31
C ASN A 352 7.05 -47.25 27.52
N VAL A 353 8.33 -47.64 27.30
CA VAL A 353 8.78 -49.01 27.52
C VAL A 353 9.28 -49.16 28.95
N PRO A 354 8.78 -50.16 29.73
CA PRO A 354 9.23 -50.39 31.09
C PRO A 354 10.76 -50.63 31.13
N PRO A 355 11.50 -50.12 32.12
CA PRO A 355 12.94 -50.28 32.22
C PRO A 355 13.43 -51.75 32.31
N THR A 356 12.51 -52.67 32.60
CA THR A 356 12.78 -54.13 32.68
C THR A 356 12.50 -54.86 31.36
N ASP A 357 11.89 -54.24 30.37
CA ASP A 357 11.57 -54.82 29.06
C ASP A 357 12.65 -54.48 28.03
N PHE A 358 13.81 -55.07 28.19
CA PHE A 358 14.95 -54.87 27.30
C PHE A 358 14.64 -55.26 25.86
N THR A 359 13.87 -56.35 25.65
CA THR A 359 13.54 -56.85 24.30
C THR A 359 12.74 -55.85 23.48
N THR A 360 11.77 -55.22 24.11
CA THR A 360 10.96 -54.18 23.43
C THR A 360 11.79 -52.93 23.19
N PHE A 361 12.64 -52.53 24.15
CA PHE A 361 13.51 -51.36 23.97
C PHE A 361 14.53 -51.54 22.82
N GLU A 362 15.15 -52.75 22.74
CA GLU A 362 16.07 -53.11 21.65
C GLU A 362 15.40 -53.02 20.27
N LYS A 363 14.13 -53.43 20.13
CA LYS A 363 13.40 -53.24 18.86
C LYS A 363 13.28 -51.77 18.45
N TYR A 364 12.99 -50.88 19.37
CA TYR A 364 12.93 -49.45 19.08
C TYR A 364 14.30 -48.86 18.75
N GLN A 365 15.37 -49.34 19.40
CA GLN A 365 16.73 -48.98 19.05
C GLN A 365 17.09 -49.43 17.63
N GLU A 366 16.64 -50.62 17.21
CA GLU A 366 16.88 -51.12 15.85
C GLU A 366 16.10 -50.29 14.80
N ILE A 367 14.84 -49.93 15.06
CA ILE A 367 14.06 -49.02 14.21
C ILE A 367 14.73 -47.64 14.10
N ALA A 368 15.25 -47.12 15.19
CA ALA A 368 15.96 -45.83 15.17
C ALA A 368 17.26 -45.94 14.35
N LYS A 369 18.00 -47.01 14.49
CA LYS A 369 19.22 -47.28 13.71
C LYS A 369 18.94 -47.43 12.22
N GLU A 370 17.84 -48.10 11.85
CA GLU A 370 17.40 -48.17 10.45
C GLU A 370 17.14 -46.78 9.86
N ASN A 371 16.43 -45.94 10.60
CA ASN A 371 16.18 -44.56 10.16
C ASN A 371 17.48 -43.74 10.07
N GLN A 372 18.38 -43.86 11.04
CA GLN A 372 19.72 -43.27 10.98
C GLN A 372 20.48 -43.69 9.73
N THR A 373 20.39 -44.98 9.37
CA THR A 373 21.03 -45.53 8.17
C THR A 373 20.43 -44.99 6.89
N LYS A 374 19.08 -44.80 6.86
CA LYS A 374 18.37 -44.15 5.72
C LYS A 374 18.79 -42.69 5.55
N ALA A 375 19.09 -41.97 6.63
CA ALA A 375 19.49 -40.56 6.56
C ALA A 375 20.86 -40.37 5.87
N LEU A 376 21.79 -41.32 6.00
CA LEU A 376 23.17 -41.20 5.51
C LEU A 376 23.28 -40.79 4.04
N PRO A 377 22.68 -41.52 3.05
CA PRO A 377 22.86 -41.20 1.64
C PRO A 377 22.30 -39.82 1.26
N HIS A 378 21.28 -39.38 1.95
CA HIS A 378 20.71 -38.02 1.70
C HIS A 378 21.65 -36.93 2.22
N LEU A 379 22.20 -37.07 3.41
CA LEU A 379 23.13 -36.09 3.97
C LEU A 379 24.49 -36.10 3.27
N GLU A 380 24.98 -37.25 2.85
CA GLU A 380 26.16 -37.38 2.00
C GLU A 380 25.97 -36.65 0.68
N LYS A 381 24.79 -36.83 0.04
CA LYS A 381 24.43 -36.13 -1.19
C LYS A 381 24.28 -34.62 -0.93
N ALA A 382 23.68 -34.19 0.16
CA ALA A 382 23.60 -32.77 0.53
C ALA A 382 24.99 -32.14 0.63
N LEU A 383 25.97 -32.87 1.23
CA LEU A 383 27.33 -32.42 1.35
C LEU A 383 28.08 -32.37 0.00
N THR A 384 27.67 -33.14 -1.01
CA THR A 384 28.24 -33.02 -2.36
C THR A 384 27.78 -31.73 -3.05
N ILE A 385 26.57 -31.24 -2.74
CA ILE A 385 26.02 -30.00 -3.30
C ILE A 385 26.56 -28.77 -2.56
N LYS A 386 26.63 -28.86 -1.22
CA LYS A 386 27.22 -27.80 -0.36
C LYS A 386 28.35 -28.35 0.49
N PRO A 387 29.58 -28.43 -0.03
CA PRO A 387 30.70 -29.11 0.62
C PRO A 387 31.13 -28.55 1.99
N ASN A 388 30.84 -27.28 2.26
CA ASN A 388 31.23 -26.57 3.46
C ASN A 388 30.05 -26.29 4.41
N ASP A 389 28.95 -27.02 4.28
CA ASP A 389 27.81 -26.88 5.19
C ASP A 389 28.17 -27.48 6.56
N LEU A 390 28.48 -26.60 7.51
CA LEU A 390 28.88 -26.98 8.87
C LEU A 390 27.80 -27.80 9.59
N GLN A 391 26.54 -27.52 9.36
CA GLN A 391 25.43 -28.24 10.00
C GLN A 391 25.40 -29.70 9.50
N VAL A 392 25.49 -29.89 8.18
CA VAL A 392 25.51 -31.22 7.58
C VAL A 392 26.76 -32.00 8.02
N LEU A 393 27.93 -31.36 8.08
CA LEU A 393 29.16 -31.95 8.57
C LEU A 393 29.05 -32.44 10.04
N GLN A 394 28.45 -31.62 10.90
CA GLN A 394 28.20 -31.96 12.29
C GLN A 394 27.25 -33.16 12.43
N ILE A 395 26.16 -33.14 11.68
CA ILE A 395 25.19 -34.25 11.68
C ILE A 395 25.82 -35.53 11.18
N LEU A 396 26.54 -35.49 10.05
CA LEU A 396 27.24 -36.67 9.51
C LEU A 396 28.32 -37.22 10.47
N LYS A 397 29.08 -36.35 11.13
CA LYS A 397 30.05 -36.78 12.15
C LYS A 397 29.40 -37.64 13.23
N GLU A 398 28.28 -37.16 13.79
CA GLU A 398 27.55 -37.88 14.83
C GLU A 398 26.92 -39.17 14.30
N LEU A 399 26.33 -39.10 13.11
CA LEU A 399 25.64 -40.22 12.49
C LEU A 399 26.59 -41.34 12.12
N TYR A 400 27.77 -41.03 11.58
CA TYR A 400 28.83 -42.00 11.33
C TYR A 400 29.33 -42.66 12.63
N TYR A 401 29.50 -41.86 13.69
CA TYR A 401 29.87 -42.41 14.99
C TYR A 401 28.83 -43.44 15.52
N LYS A 402 27.54 -43.06 15.51
CA LYS A 402 26.41 -43.88 15.96
C LYS A 402 26.22 -45.16 15.12
N THR A 403 26.57 -45.11 13.86
CA THR A 403 26.45 -46.24 12.92
C THR A 403 27.73 -47.07 12.83
N GLY A 404 28.77 -46.76 13.62
CA GLY A 404 30.04 -47.53 13.71
C GLY A 404 31.06 -47.18 12.62
N LYS A 405 30.83 -46.13 11.84
CA LYS A 405 31.76 -45.63 10.79
C LYS A 405 32.70 -44.57 11.40
N TYR A 406 33.63 -45.04 12.23
CA TYR A 406 34.48 -44.17 13.03
C TYR A 406 35.49 -43.36 12.22
N GLU A 407 36.04 -43.89 11.13
CA GLU A 407 36.99 -43.22 10.27
C GLU A 407 36.31 -42.02 9.55
N GLU A 408 35.11 -42.23 8.99
CA GLU A 408 34.33 -41.20 8.34
C GLU A 408 33.94 -40.10 9.35
N SER A 409 33.59 -40.49 10.59
CA SER A 409 33.31 -39.52 11.66
C SER A 409 34.52 -38.61 11.95
N GLN A 410 35.73 -39.19 12.02
CA GLN A 410 36.98 -38.45 12.24
C GLN A 410 37.28 -37.50 11.06
N GLN A 411 37.04 -37.93 9.80
CA GLN A 411 37.20 -37.09 8.62
C GLN A 411 36.27 -35.89 8.66
N MET A 412 35.00 -36.05 9.05
CA MET A 412 34.07 -34.94 9.23
C MET A 412 34.55 -33.97 10.32
N GLY A 413 35.07 -34.52 11.43
CA GLY A 413 35.66 -33.72 12.51
C GLY A 413 36.86 -32.87 12.06
N ALA A 414 37.75 -33.42 11.23
CA ALA A 414 38.88 -32.68 10.67
C ALA A 414 38.40 -31.53 9.75
N ARG A 415 37.42 -31.81 8.87
CA ARG A 415 36.86 -30.78 7.99
C ARG A 415 36.17 -29.67 8.77
N ILE A 416 35.44 -30.00 9.82
CA ILE A 416 34.79 -28.97 10.69
C ILE A 416 35.88 -28.07 11.28
N LYS A 417 36.97 -28.63 11.76
CA LYS A 417 38.09 -27.90 12.35
C LYS A 417 38.73 -26.94 11.35
N GLU A 418 39.01 -27.41 10.12
CA GLU A 418 39.54 -26.56 9.03
C GLU A 418 38.63 -25.37 8.66
N LEU A 419 37.32 -25.50 8.81
CA LEU A 419 36.36 -24.46 8.46
C LEU A 419 36.09 -23.44 9.60
N THR A 420 36.52 -23.80 10.84
CA THR A 420 36.21 -22.97 12.03
C THR A 420 37.45 -22.34 12.67
N GLU A 421 38.65 -22.77 12.30
CA GLU A 421 39.96 -22.18 12.65
C GLU A 421 40.47 -21.27 11.54
#